data_20e09c5b32ca3fd2abd55a0c52bb6021
#
_entry.id   20e09c5b32ca3fd2abd55a0c52bb6021
#
_cell.length_a   1.000
_cell.length_b   1.000
_cell.length_c   1.000
_cell.angle_alpha   90.00
_cell.angle_beta   90.00
_cell.angle_gamma   90.00
#
_symmetry.space_group_name_H-M   'P 1'
#
loop_
_entity.id
_entity.type
_entity.pdbx_description
1 polymer ?
#
loop_
_entity_poly.entity_id
_entity_poly.type
_entity_poly.pdbx_seq_one_letter_code
_entity_poly.pdbx_strand_id
1 'polypeptide(L)'
;IHEDNKIHTIFNQTLTRTGRLSSMEPNLQNIPVSEELGRMIRKAFIASDDVVIVSSDYSQIELRVFAHMSQAQNLIDAFKSGIDIHTKTAMDIFHVDEKDVTKTMRRNAKAVNFGILYGISSFGLSEDLGINVHEAKKFIDKYLETYPGIKTYMNKLISDAYNDGYVKTLFGRTRYIEELKNANYIIKSSGERMALNTPIQGT
;
A
#
# COMPACT_ATOMS: atom_id res chain seq x y z
N ILE A 1 5.26 -31.07 -2.19
CA ILE A 1 6.03 -31.55 -1.02
C ILE A 1 7.18 -32.34 -1.59
N HIS A 2 8.39 -32.05 -1.15
CA HIS A 2 9.61 -32.73 -1.57
C HIS A 2 9.87 -33.98 -0.72
N GLU A 3 10.93 -34.75 -1.06
CA GLU A 3 11.28 -35.97 -0.38
C GLU A 3 11.61 -35.80 1.12
N ASP A 4 12.03 -34.60 1.51
CA ASP A 4 12.27 -34.19 2.91
C ASP A 4 11.00 -33.76 3.67
N ASN A 5 9.80 -33.98 3.10
CA ASN A 5 8.49 -33.58 3.61
C ASN A 5 8.33 -32.05 3.79
N LYS A 6 9.14 -31.24 3.10
CA LYS A 6 9.03 -29.78 3.14
C LYS A 6 8.52 -29.21 1.83
N ILE A 7 8.09 -27.96 1.89
CA ILE A 7 7.75 -27.15 0.72
C ILE A 7 8.91 -26.18 0.50
N HIS A 8 9.52 -26.25 -0.67
CA HIS A 8 10.58 -25.35 -1.09
C HIS A 8 10.03 -24.41 -2.14
N THR A 9 10.13 -23.10 -1.88
CA THR A 9 9.83 -22.05 -2.85
C THR A 9 11.11 -21.52 -3.48
N ILE A 10 10.98 -20.96 -4.65
CA ILE A 10 12.06 -20.20 -5.31
C ILE A 10 11.84 -18.72 -5.01
N PHE A 11 12.79 -18.11 -4.29
CA PHE A 11 12.81 -16.66 -4.09
C PHE A 11 13.60 -15.98 -5.21
N ASN A 12 12.92 -15.10 -5.96
CA ASN A 12 13.55 -14.31 -7.00
C ASN A 12 13.81 -12.88 -6.49
N GLN A 13 15.07 -12.46 -6.49
CA GLN A 13 15.52 -11.15 -5.99
C GLN A 13 15.52 -10.07 -7.08
N THR A 14 15.37 -10.43 -8.35
CA THR A 14 15.56 -9.52 -9.49
C THR A 14 14.29 -9.28 -10.31
N LEU A 15 13.17 -9.95 -9.99
CA LEU A 15 11.95 -9.87 -10.77
C LEU A 15 11.20 -8.55 -10.54
N THR A 16 11.05 -8.12 -9.29
CA THR A 16 10.26 -6.94 -8.96
C THR A 16 11.04 -5.65 -9.22
N ARG A 17 10.38 -4.67 -9.82
CA ARG A 17 10.99 -3.36 -10.10
C ARG A 17 11.22 -2.51 -8.83
N THR A 18 10.55 -2.85 -7.73
CA THR A 18 10.68 -2.15 -6.43
C THR A 18 11.77 -2.74 -5.55
N GLY A 19 12.37 -3.88 -5.90
CA GLY A 19 13.37 -4.56 -5.09
C GLY A 19 12.80 -5.49 -4.03
N ARG A 20 11.46 -5.69 -4.00
CA ARG A 20 10.85 -6.75 -3.17
C ARG A 20 11.24 -8.12 -3.69
N LEU A 21 11.30 -9.12 -2.82
CA LEU A 21 11.36 -10.52 -3.22
C LEU A 21 10.04 -10.94 -3.86
N SER A 22 10.09 -11.86 -4.80
CA SER A 22 8.94 -12.65 -5.23
C SER A 22 9.17 -14.12 -4.92
N SER A 23 8.09 -14.85 -4.70
CA SER A 23 8.09 -16.27 -4.36
C SER A 23 7.30 -17.02 -5.43
N MET A 24 7.86 -18.14 -5.94
CA MET A 24 7.24 -18.95 -6.99
C MET A 24 7.50 -20.46 -6.75
N GLU A 25 6.64 -21.28 -7.29
CA GLU A 25 6.74 -22.76 -7.28
C GLU A 25 6.90 -23.41 -5.90
N PRO A 26 5.98 -23.18 -4.95
CA PRO A 26 4.77 -22.36 -4.97
C PRO A 26 5.02 -20.94 -4.44
N ASN A 27 4.09 -20.01 -4.72
CA ASN A 27 4.12 -18.68 -4.10
C ASN A 27 3.68 -18.75 -2.64
N LEU A 28 4.62 -18.73 -1.71
CA LEU A 28 4.36 -18.76 -0.26
C LEU A 28 4.06 -17.38 0.33
N GLN A 29 4.24 -16.27 -0.42
CA GLN A 29 3.95 -14.93 0.06
C GLN A 29 2.46 -14.58 0.00
N ASN A 30 1.66 -15.33 -0.77
CA ASN A 30 0.24 -15.05 -1.00
C ASN A 30 -0.70 -16.04 -0.29
N ILE A 31 -0.27 -16.67 0.79
CA ILE A 31 -1.15 -17.54 1.58
C ILE A 31 -2.22 -16.68 2.25
N PRO A 32 -3.53 -16.91 1.99
CA PRO A 32 -4.60 -16.10 2.56
C PRO A 32 -4.57 -16.07 4.09
N VAL A 33 -4.90 -14.93 4.68
CA VAL A 33 -4.92 -14.73 6.14
C VAL A 33 -6.35 -14.67 6.68
N SER A 34 -7.26 -14.08 5.90
CA SER A 34 -8.64 -13.79 6.31
C SER A 34 -9.57 -14.99 6.20
N GLU A 35 -9.33 -15.87 5.24
CA GLU A 35 -10.16 -17.03 4.96
C GLU A 35 -9.83 -18.22 5.87
N GLU A 36 -10.82 -19.03 6.20
CA GLU A 36 -10.65 -20.20 7.07
C GLU A 36 -9.64 -21.21 6.52
N LEU A 37 -9.74 -21.53 5.23
CA LEU A 37 -8.79 -22.42 4.54
C LEU A 37 -7.37 -21.87 4.56
N GLY A 38 -7.19 -20.58 4.36
CA GLY A 38 -5.87 -19.94 4.44
C GLY A 38 -5.26 -20.04 5.85
N ARG A 39 -6.10 -19.86 6.88
CA ARG A 39 -5.65 -20.05 8.28
C ARG A 39 -5.29 -21.51 8.57
N MET A 40 -6.02 -22.48 7.99
CA MET A 40 -5.68 -23.90 8.12
C MET A 40 -4.34 -24.23 7.44
N ILE A 41 -4.10 -23.71 6.23
CA ILE A 41 -2.83 -23.91 5.51
C ILE A 41 -1.67 -23.33 6.34
N ARG A 42 -1.85 -22.17 6.99
CA ARG A 42 -0.81 -21.58 7.85
C ARG A 42 -0.41 -22.45 9.03
N LYS A 43 -1.30 -23.29 9.55
CA LYS A 43 -0.99 -24.24 10.64
C LYS A 43 -0.01 -25.34 10.22
N ALA A 44 0.14 -25.58 8.92
CA ALA A 44 1.09 -26.55 8.39
C ALA A 44 2.55 -26.03 8.40
N PHE A 45 2.75 -24.70 8.61
CA PHE A 45 4.08 -24.12 8.75
C PHE A 45 4.52 -24.22 10.19
N ILE A 46 5.31 -25.24 10.48
CA ILE A 46 5.85 -25.53 11.80
C ILE A 46 7.37 -25.40 11.80
N ALA A 47 7.92 -25.08 12.94
CA ALA A 47 9.36 -25.11 13.15
C ALA A 47 9.85 -26.57 13.20
N SER A 48 11.12 -26.80 12.86
CA SER A 48 11.79 -28.07 13.16
C SER A 48 12.02 -28.19 14.67
N ASP A 49 12.36 -29.39 15.11
CA ASP A 49 12.69 -29.64 16.53
C ASP A 49 13.80 -28.68 17.01
N ASP A 50 13.68 -28.23 18.25
CA ASP A 50 14.63 -27.33 18.94
C ASP A 50 14.79 -25.92 18.34
N VAL A 51 13.89 -25.50 17.41
CA VAL A 51 13.88 -24.13 16.86
C VAL A 51 12.49 -23.53 16.92
N VAL A 52 12.40 -22.19 16.79
CA VAL A 52 11.15 -21.45 16.76
C VAL A 52 11.07 -20.56 15.52
N ILE A 53 9.85 -20.32 15.04
CA ILE A 53 9.61 -19.32 14.00
C ILE A 53 9.51 -17.96 14.67
N VAL A 54 10.38 -17.01 14.27
CA VAL A 54 10.29 -15.62 14.68
C VAL A 54 9.72 -14.82 13.51
N SER A 55 8.63 -14.10 13.77
CA SER A 55 8.01 -13.18 12.79
C SER A 55 8.15 -11.75 13.28
N SER A 56 8.67 -10.88 12.44
CA SER A 56 8.76 -9.45 12.70
C SER A 56 8.32 -8.67 11.45
N ASP A 57 7.56 -7.62 11.65
CA ASP A 57 7.08 -6.75 10.57
C ASP A 57 7.18 -5.28 10.98
N TYR A 58 7.49 -4.42 10.00
CA TYR A 58 7.45 -2.98 10.22
C TYR A 58 6.02 -2.47 10.25
N SER A 59 5.62 -1.86 11.36
CA SER A 59 4.29 -1.29 11.50
C SER A 59 4.07 -0.16 10.48
N GLN A 60 3.25 -0.44 9.47
CA GLN A 60 2.78 0.54 8.48
C GLN A 60 3.91 1.33 7.78
N ILE A 61 5.02 0.66 7.46
CA ILE A 61 6.24 1.32 6.95
C ILE A 61 5.97 2.17 5.71
N GLU A 62 5.17 1.70 4.77
CA GLU A 62 4.87 2.43 3.54
C GLU A 62 4.13 3.75 3.82
N LEU A 63 3.19 3.78 4.77
CA LEU A 63 2.51 5.02 5.17
C LEU A 63 3.45 5.98 5.91
N ARG A 64 4.43 5.47 6.66
CA ARG A 64 5.48 6.29 7.31
C ARG A 64 6.41 6.91 6.28
N VAL A 65 6.86 6.12 5.29
CA VAL A 65 7.66 6.62 4.17
C VAL A 65 6.87 7.67 3.39
N PHE A 66 5.59 7.41 3.12
CA PHE A 66 4.72 8.35 2.43
C PHE A 66 4.55 9.68 3.19
N ALA A 67 4.31 9.60 4.51
CA ALA A 67 4.25 10.79 5.36
C ALA A 67 5.55 11.60 5.32
N HIS A 68 6.69 10.91 5.39
CA HIS A 68 8.01 11.55 5.32
C HIS A 68 8.25 12.21 3.96
N MET A 69 8.04 11.50 2.86
CA MET A 69 8.31 12.02 1.51
C MET A 69 7.33 13.13 1.10
N SER A 70 6.07 13.04 1.50
CA SER A 70 5.04 14.05 1.22
C SER A 70 5.13 15.29 2.15
N GLN A 71 5.92 15.20 3.23
CA GLN A 71 5.98 16.23 4.28
C GLN A 71 4.59 16.61 4.82
N ALA A 72 3.65 15.66 4.82
CA ALA A 72 2.31 15.84 5.33
C ALA A 72 2.33 15.91 6.87
N GLN A 73 2.44 17.11 7.44
CA GLN A 73 2.67 17.32 8.86
C GLN A 73 1.63 16.63 9.75
N ASN A 74 0.35 16.73 9.40
CA ASN A 74 -0.73 16.07 10.15
C ASN A 74 -0.55 14.55 10.22
N LEU A 75 -0.04 13.93 9.14
CA LEU A 75 0.22 12.49 9.11
C LEU A 75 1.48 12.13 9.93
N ILE A 76 2.52 12.97 9.85
CA ILE A 76 3.73 12.82 10.66
C ILE A 76 3.39 12.92 12.15
N ASP A 77 2.59 13.90 12.54
CA ASP A 77 2.19 14.12 13.93
C ASP A 77 1.31 12.98 14.46
N ALA A 78 0.43 12.42 13.60
CA ALA A 78 -0.34 11.24 13.96
C ALA A 78 0.57 10.04 14.27
N PHE A 79 1.60 9.80 13.47
CA PHE A 79 2.58 8.73 13.76
C PHE A 79 3.40 9.01 15.03
N LYS A 80 3.77 10.26 15.30
CA LYS A 80 4.51 10.64 16.52
C LYS A 80 3.68 10.53 17.78
N SER A 81 2.37 10.78 17.72
CA SER A 81 1.45 10.64 18.86
C SER A 81 1.17 9.19 19.26
N GLY A 82 1.54 8.22 18.43
CA GLY A 82 1.28 6.81 18.67
C GLY A 82 -0.17 6.36 18.45
N ILE A 83 -1.04 7.25 17.98
CA ILE A 83 -2.42 6.89 17.62
C ILE A 83 -2.44 5.97 16.41
N ASP A 84 -3.38 5.04 16.36
CA ASP A 84 -3.59 4.21 15.17
C ASP A 84 -3.98 5.09 13.97
N ILE A 85 -3.15 5.06 12.92
CA ILE A 85 -3.30 5.95 11.77
C ILE A 85 -4.65 5.81 11.06
N HIS A 86 -5.23 4.61 11.04
CA HIS A 86 -6.53 4.39 10.42
C HIS A 86 -7.66 4.95 11.28
N THR A 87 -7.53 4.91 12.60
CA THR A 87 -8.43 5.57 13.54
C THR A 87 -8.32 7.09 13.40
N LYS A 88 -7.10 7.63 13.39
CA LYS A 88 -6.88 9.08 13.19
C LYS A 88 -7.47 9.57 11.86
N THR A 89 -7.23 8.86 10.77
CA THR A 89 -7.81 9.18 9.48
C THR A 89 -9.35 9.11 9.50
N ALA A 90 -9.93 8.13 10.21
CA ALA A 90 -11.38 8.05 10.37
C ALA A 90 -11.94 9.26 11.14
N MET A 91 -11.30 9.65 12.24
CA MET A 91 -11.68 10.86 12.99
C MET A 91 -11.69 12.10 12.08
N ASP A 92 -10.64 12.27 11.27
CA ASP A 92 -10.48 13.43 10.40
C ASP A 92 -11.48 13.43 9.24
N ILE A 93 -11.71 12.27 8.60
CA ILE A 93 -12.65 12.15 7.47
C ILE A 93 -14.11 12.28 7.93
N PHE A 94 -14.48 11.66 9.06
CA PHE A 94 -15.87 11.63 9.53
C PHE A 94 -16.20 12.73 10.55
N HIS A 95 -15.19 13.50 10.99
CA HIS A 95 -15.31 14.56 12.01
C HIS A 95 -15.91 14.04 13.32
N VAL A 96 -15.36 12.94 13.82
CA VAL A 96 -15.80 12.31 15.08
C VAL A 96 -14.63 12.17 16.05
N ASP A 97 -14.91 12.08 17.33
CA ASP A 97 -13.92 11.75 18.36
C ASP A 97 -13.50 10.28 18.25
N GLU A 98 -12.32 9.94 18.79
CA GLU A 98 -11.75 8.59 18.77
C GLU A 98 -12.74 7.53 19.28
N LYS A 99 -13.45 7.81 20.38
CA LYS A 99 -14.45 6.92 20.99
C LYS A 99 -15.65 6.62 20.09
N ASP A 100 -15.93 7.50 19.13
CA ASP A 100 -17.08 7.40 18.21
C ASP A 100 -16.70 6.76 16.87
N VAL A 101 -15.42 6.43 16.67
CA VAL A 101 -14.94 5.74 15.47
C VAL A 101 -15.45 4.30 15.44
N THR A 102 -16.37 4.01 14.55
CA THR A 102 -16.88 2.66 14.34
C THR A 102 -15.88 1.77 13.59
N LYS A 103 -16.06 0.45 13.70
CA LYS A 103 -15.27 -0.52 12.92
C LYS A 103 -15.36 -0.28 11.41
N THR A 104 -16.52 0.13 10.92
CA THR A 104 -16.74 0.45 9.50
C THR A 104 -15.97 1.71 9.09
N MET A 105 -16.03 2.79 9.88
CA MET A 105 -15.27 4.01 9.61
C MET A 105 -13.77 3.74 9.55
N ARG A 106 -13.25 2.98 10.52
CA ARG A 106 -11.83 2.58 10.54
C ARG A 106 -11.45 1.71 9.33
N ARG A 107 -12.32 0.77 8.92
CA ARG A 107 -12.12 -0.05 7.72
C ARG A 107 -12.07 0.82 6.47
N ASN A 108 -13.01 1.75 6.31
CA ASN A 108 -13.05 2.66 5.17
C ASN A 108 -11.81 3.57 5.14
N ALA A 109 -11.42 4.13 6.28
CA ALA A 109 -10.20 4.92 6.40
C ALA A 109 -8.94 4.11 6.05
N LYS A 110 -8.87 2.83 6.46
CA LYS A 110 -7.79 1.93 6.07
C LYS A 110 -7.72 1.73 4.55
N ALA A 111 -8.86 1.47 3.90
CA ALA A 111 -8.92 1.31 2.45
C ALA A 111 -8.50 2.59 1.72
N VAL A 112 -8.93 3.76 2.20
CA VAL A 112 -8.51 5.05 1.64
C VAL A 112 -7.01 5.30 1.83
N ASN A 113 -6.46 5.07 3.03
CA ASN A 113 -5.04 5.24 3.31
C ASN A 113 -4.15 4.44 2.36
N PHE A 114 -4.45 3.15 2.19
CA PHE A 114 -3.70 2.30 1.25
C PHE A 114 -4.05 2.59 -0.20
N GLY A 115 -5.32 2.85 -0.49
CA GLY A 115 -5.77 3.17 -1.84
C GLY A 115 -5.07 4.40 -2.41
N ILE A 116 -5.00 5.49 -1.66
CA ILE A 116 -4.30 6.72 -2.06
C ILE A 116 -2.81 6.45 -2.30
N LEU A 117 -2.17 5.69 -1.42
CA LEU A 117 -0.76 5.30 -1.55
C LEU A 117 -0.47 4.62 -2.90
N TYR A 118 -1.41 3.79 -3.36
CA TYR A 118 -1.29 3.04 -4.62
C TYR A 118 -1.97 3.69 -5.81
N GLY A 119 -2.46 4.92 -5.68
CA GLY A 119 -3.13 5.66 -6.75
C GLY A 119 -4.47 5.05 -7.15
N ILE A 120 -5.28 4.60 -6.18
CA ILE A 120 -6.60 4.02 -6.43
C ILE A 120 -7.53 5.05 -7.07
N SER A 121 -8.33 4.59 -8.03
CA SER A 121 -9.44 5.38 -8.57
C SER A 121 -10.67 5.31 -7.67
N SER A 122 -11.60 6.27 -7.84
CA SER A 122 -12.89 6.21 -7.15
C SER A 122 -13.68 4.94 -7.48
N PHE A 123 -13.52 4.41 -8.70
CA PHE A 123 -14.10 3.12 -9.09
C PHE A 123 -13.47 1.97 -8.29
N GLY A 124 -12.14 1.88 -8.25
CA GLY A 124 -11.46 0.83 -7.47
C GLY A 124 -11.83 0.87 -5.99
N LEU A 125 -11.86 2.07 -5.39
CA LEU A 125 -12.26 2.21 -3.98
C LEU A 125 -13.74 1.84 -3.75
N SER A 126 -14.63 2.11 -4.72
CA SER A 126 -16.04 1.73 -4.62
C SER A 126 -16.22 0.21 -4.59
N GLU A 127 -15.48 -0.52 -5.41
CA GLU A 127 -15.47 -1.99 -5.41
C GLU A 127 -14.93 -2.55 -4.08
N ASP A 128 -13.81 -2.00 -3.58
CA ASP A 128 -13.18 -2.46 -2.32
C ASP A 128 -14.10 -2.27 -1.10
N LEU A 129 -14.89 -1.20 -1.09
CA LEU A 129 -15.75 -0.85 0.04
C LEU A 129 -17.19 -1.34 -0.12
N GLY A 130 -17.61 -1.73 -1.34
CA GLY A 130 -19.01 -2.05 -1.65
C GLY A 130 -19.95 -0.84 -1.57
N ILE A 131 -19.47 0.35 -1.99
CA ILE A 131 -20.21 1.62 -2.01
C ILE A 131 -20.32 2.14 -3.44
N ASN A 132 -21.13 3.18 -3.66
CA ASN A 132 -21.19 3.79 -4.98
C ASN A 132 -19.95 4.67 -5.29
N VAL A 133 -19.64 4.85 -6.59
CA VAL A 133 -18.44 5.58 -7.05
C VAL A 133 -18.42 7.04 -6.58
N HIS A 134 -19.59 7.68 -6.46
CA HIS A 134 -19.68 9.06 -6.00
C HIS A 134 -19.28 9.18 -4.52
N GLU A 135 -19.71 8.23 -3.69
CA GLU A 135 -19.35 8.16 -2.28
C GLU A 135 -17.84 7.86 -2.11
N ALA A 136 -17.30 6.91 -2.87
CA ALA A 136 -15.87 6.64 -2.90
C ALA A 136 -15.06 7.88 -3.30
N LYS A 137 -15.53 8.63 -4.31
CA LYS A 137 -14.90 9.89 -4.71
C LYS A 137 -14.90 10.91 -3.56
N LYS A 138 -16.01 11.06 -2.83
CA LYS A 138 -16.06 11.95 -1.66
C LYS A 138 -15.05 11.58 -0.59
N PHE A 139 -14.81 10.30 -0.33
CA PHE A 139 -13.79 9.86 0.62
C PHE A 139 -12.38 10.25 0.16
N ILE A 140 -12.07 10.04 -1.13
CA ILE A 140 -10.77 10.44 -1.69
C ILE A 140 -10.57 11.95 -1.61
N ASP A 141 -11.56 12.73 -2.05
CA ASP A 141 -11.50 14.19 -2.05
C ASP A 141 -11.29 14.72 -0.62
N LYS A 142 -12.06 14.22 0.34
CA LYS A 142 -11.96 14.61 1.74
C LYS A 142 -10.62 14.24 2.38
N TYR A 143 -10.08 13.08 2.04
CA TYR A 143 -8.74 12.69 2.46
C TYR A 143 -7.68 13.66 1.93
N LEU A 144 -7.73 14.01 0.65
CA LEU A 144 -6.78 14.91 0.02
C LEU A 144 -6.94 16.38 0.49
N GLU A 145 -8.13 16.78 0.94
CA GLU A 145 -8.37 18.06 1.62
C GLU A 145 -7.78 18.06 3.03
N THR A 146 -7.93 16.96 3.75
CA THR A 146 -7.38 16.80 5.11
C THR A 146 -5.85 16.76 5.11
N TYR A 147 -5.26 16.18 4.06
CA TYR A 147 -3.81 16.02 3.92
C TYR A 147 -3.28 16.69 2.64
N PRO A 148 -3.29 18.05 2.55
CA PRO A 148 -2.94 18.76 1.32
C PRO A 148 -1.50 18.51 0.86
N GLY A 149 -0.57 18.22 1.76
CA GLY A 149 0.81 17.84 1.44
C GLY A 149 0.87 16.56 0.60
N ILE A 150 -0.03 15.61 0.86
CA ILE A 150 -0.14 14.37 0.07
C ILE A 150 -0.55 14.70 -1.35
N LYS A 151 -1.60 15.52 -1.54
CA LYS A 151 -2.07 15.91 -2.88
C LYS A 151 -0.98 16.60 -3.69
N THR A 152 -0.27 17.54 -3.05
CA THR A 152 0.85 18.27 -3.68
C THR A 152 1.97 17.31 -4.10
N TYR A 153 2.34 16.39 -3.21
CA TYR A 153 3.38 15.39 -3.48
C TYR A 153 3.00 14.44 -4.62
N MET A 154 1.78 13.91 -4.62
CA MET A 154 1.30 13.04 -5.69
C MET A 154 1.32 13.73 -7.05
N ASN A 155 0.81 14.97 -7.12
CA ASN A 155 0.83 15.75 -8.35
C ASN A 155 2.26 16.00 -8.84
N LYS A 156 3.17 16.30 -7.91
CA LYS A 156 4.60 16.47 -8.22
C LYS A 156 5.21 15.20 -8.80
N LEU A 157 5.00 14.03 -8.16
CA LEU A 157 5.51 12.75 -8.64
C LEU A 157 5.04 12.43 -10.06
N ILE A 158 3.76 12.65 -10.35
CA ILE A 158 3.19 12.42 -11.69
C ILE A 158 3.81 13.39 -12.68
N SER A 159 3.88 14.68 -12.36
CA SER A 159 4.49 15.69 -13.23
C SER A 159 5.97 15.41 -13.53
N ASP A 160 6.74 15.09 -12.50
CA ASP A 160 8.15 14.74 -12.65
C ASP A 160 8.30 13.47 -13.52
N ALA A 161 7.45 12.46 -13.32
CA ALA A 161 7.49 11.24 -14.12
C ALA A 161 7.17 11.47 -15.62
N TYR A 162 6.26 12.41 -15.93
CA TYR A 162 6.00 12.81 -17.31
C TYR A 162 7.18 13.57 -17.93
N ASN A 163 7.84 14.42 -17.16
CA ASN A 163 8.96 15.23 -17.65
C ASN A 163 10.23 14.38 -17.84
N ASP A 164 10.56 13.56 -16.84
CA ASP A 164 11.82 12.83 -16.78
C ASP A 164 11.73 11.43 -17.42
N GLY A 165 10.53 10.86 -17.51
CA GLY A 165 10.29 9.49 -17.97
C GLY A 165 10.61 8.42 -16.92
N TYR A 166 10.95 8.81 -15.70
CA TYR A 166 11.25 7.89 -14.59
C TYR A 166 10.88 8.48 -13.24
N VAL A 167 10.88 7.62 -12.21
CA VAL A 167 10.81 8.01 -10.80
C VAL A 167 11.95 7.39 -10.02
N LYS A 168 12.25 7.96 -8.84
CA LYS A 168 13.30 7.47 -7.93
C LYS A 168 12.74 7.21 -6.53
N THR A 169 13.28 6.19 -5.89
CA THR A 169 13.10 5.95 -4.45
C THR A 169 13.96 6.91 -3.64
N LEU A 170 13.74 6.99 -2.32
CA LEU A 170 14.56 7.80 -1.41
C LEU A 170 16.05 7.40 -1.47
N PHE A 171 16.35 6.13 -1.68
CA PHE A 171 17.73 5.61 -1.78
C PHE A 171 18.27 5.54 -3.22
N GLY A 172 17.60 6.22 -4.19
CA GLY A 172 18.13 6.42 -5.54
C GLY A 172 17.83 5.29 -6.54
N ARG A 173 17.08 4.25 -6.19
CA ARG A 173 16.61 3.26 -7.17
C ARG A 173 15.73 3.97 -8.20
N THR A 174 16.09 3.82 -9.48
CA THR A 174 15.39 4.45 -10.59
C THR A 174 14.49 3.44 -11.30
N ARG A 175 13.26 3.84 -11.63
CA ARG A 175 12.35 3.09 -12.48
C ARG A 175 11.88 3.96 -13.64
N TYR A 176 12.19 3.55 -14.86
CA TYR A 176 11.64 4.14 -16.08
C TYR A 176 10.20 3.69 -16.27
N ILE A 177 9.32 4.60 -16.74
CA ILE A 177 7.88 4.36 -16.89
C ILE A 177 7.47 4.70 -18.33
N GLU A 178 7.71 3.76 -19.24
CA GLU A 178 7.39 3.91 -20.66
C GLU A 178 5.86 4.01 -20.90
N GLU A 179 5.06 3.46 -19.99
CA GLU A 179 3.59 3.47 -20.03
C GLU A 179 3.01 4.89 -20.09
N LEU A 180 3.71 5.90 -19.54
CA LEU A 180 3.27 7.30 -19.57
C LEU A 180 3.24 7.90 -20.99
N LYS A 181 4.01 7.35 -21.92
CA LYS A 181 4.06 7.80 -23.33
C LYS A 181 2.98 7.14 -24.18
N ASN A 182 2.23 6.18 -23.64
CA ASN A 182 1.26 5.42 -24.42
C ASN A 182 0.01 6.23 -24.71
N ALA A 183 -0.55 6.10 -25.91
CA ALA A 183 -1.80 6.76 -26.30
C ALA A 183 -3.04 6.13 -25.64
N ASN A 184 -2.95 4.86 -25.22
CA ASN A 184 -4.04 4.18 -24.53
C ASN A 184 -4.14 4.66 -23.09
N TYR A 185 -5.31 5.20 -22.74
CA TYR A 185 -5.59 5.76 -21.41
C TYR A 185 -5.39 4.74 -20.26
N ILE A 186 -5.75 3.47 -20.46
CA ILE A 186 -5.62 2.42 -19.43
C ILE A 186 -4.14 2.18 -19.11
N ILE A 187 -3.30 2.10 -20.16
CA ILE A 187 -1.85 1.90 -20.02
C ILE A 187 -1.22 3.13 -19.36
N LYS A 188 -1.58 4.32 -19.82
CA LYS A 188 -1.11 5.58 -19.27
C LYS A 188 -1.46 5.74 -17.78
N SER A 189 -2.72 5.46 -17.40
CA SER A 189 -3.18 5.47 -16.01
C SER A 189 -2.45 4.43 -15.15
N SER A 190 -2.07 3.27 -15.73
CA SER A 190 -1.21 2.30 -15.05
C SER A 190 0.18 2.88 -14.79
N GLY A 191 0.76 3.61 -15.75
CA GLY A 191 2.02 4.34 -15.59
C GLY A 191 1.97 5.36 -14.46
N GLU A 192 0.88 6.13 -14.35
CA GLU A 192 0.69 7.07 -13.23
C GLU A 192 0.67 6.36 -11.86
N ARG A 193 -0.03 5.23 -11.75
CA ARG A 193 0.00 4.42 -10.52
C ARG A 193 1.39 3.88 -10.21
N MET A 194 2.16 3.48 -11.24
CA MET A 194 3.55 3.06 -11.04
C MET A 194 4.43 4.22 -10.55
N ALA A 195 4.19 5.44 -11.06
CA ALA A 195 4.90 6.66 -10.62
C ALA A 195 4.63 6.98 -9.15
N LEU A 196 3.40 6.82 -8.69
CA LEU A 196 3.01 7.05 -7.30
C LEU A 196 3.57 5.97 -6.36
N ASN A 197 3.43 4.71 -6.74
CA ASN A 197 3.76 3.58 -5.87
C ASN A 197 5.27 3.32 -5.75
N THR A 198 6.01 3.40 -6.86
CA THR A 198 7.42 2.98 -6.89
C THR A 198 8.32 3.72 -5.88
N PRO A 199 8.24 5.06 -5.71
CA PRO A 199 9.06 5.77 -4.74
C PRO A 199 8.83 5.30 -3.30
N ILE A 200 7.62 4.90 -2.97
CA ILE A 200 7.24 4.47 -1.62
C ILE A 200 7.62 3.01 -1.39
N GLN A 201 7.12 2.11 -2.24
CA GLN A 201 7.31 0.67 -2.08
C GLN A 201 8.78 0.26 -2.27
N GLY A 202 9.53 1.00 -3.08
CA GLY A 202 10.94 0.70 -3.37
C GLY A 202 11.93 1.31 -2.38
N THR A 203 11.46 2.18 -1.46
CA THR A 203 12.24 2.75 -0.36
C THR A 203 12.26 1.79 0.81
#